data_f773096ce3d078bab75e922763f97291
#
_entry.id   f773096ce3d078bab75e922763f97291
#
_cell.length_a   1.000
_cell.length_b   1.000
_cell.length_c   1.000
_cell.angle_alpha   90.00
_cell.angle_beta   90.00
_cell.angle_gamma   90.00
#
_symmetry.space_group_name_H-M   'P 1'
#
loop_
_entity.id
_entity.type
_entity.pdbx_description
1 polymer ?
#
loop_
_entity_poly.entity_id
_entity_poly.type
_entity_poly.pdbx_seq_one_letter_code
_entity_poly.pdbx_strand_id
1 'polypeptide(L)'
;GALQPLETRDAFLPILCVLRACQVSSKQVVDLMGELPARFGKAGLIDAFPQAASRSLIQRWTPPLDQLVDWRWHKQTITLHFAHGDHREADHDEALLIAHLCEEAARFFTPEAGYGTITRINYMDGVRFYFDSGDIAHIRPSGNAPQLRFYAVAKSQQRAEQMVRDALAEPSGLLRSMGLES
;
A
#
# COMPACT_ATOMS: atom_id res chain seq x y z
N GLY A 1 16.53 28.35 8.76
CA GLY A 1 16.86 27.20 9.59
C GLY A 1 16.04 25.97 9.16
N ALA A 2 16.60 24.79 9.25
CA ALA A 2 15.88 23.55 9.01
C ALA A 2 15.05 23.20 10.26
N LEU A 3 13.80 22.77 10.06
CA LEU A 3 13.00 22.18 11.12
C LEU A 3 13.55 20.77 11.41
N GLN A 4 13.80 20.47 12.67
CA GLN A 4 14.15 19.13 13.10
C GLN A 4 12.88 18.25 13.10
N PRO A 5 12.97 16.99 12.68
CA PRO A 5 11.85 16.07 12.77
C PRO A 5 11.47 15.87 14.24
N LEU A 6 10.17 15.88 14.51
CA LEU A 6 9.62 15.52 15.81
C LEU A 6 9.21 14.05 15.76
N GLU A 7 9.76 13.25 16.66
CA GLU A 7 9.39 11.83 16.83
C GLU A 7 8.05 11.69 17.57
N THR A 8 7.01 12.29 17.03
CA THR A 8 5.66 12.26 17.60
C THR A 8 4.63 12.03 16.51
N ARG A 9 3.49 11.48 16.87
CA ARG A 9 2.30 11.35 16.00
C ARG A 9 1.42 12.60 16.03
N ASP A 10 1.89 13.68 16.63
CA ASP A 10 1.18 14.93 16.70
C ASP A 10 1.12 15.61 15.32
N ALA A 11 -0.09 15.95 14.88
CA ALA A 11 -0.32 16.66 13.63
C ALA A 11 -0.11 18.18 13.73
N PHE A 12 0.18 18.72 14.91
CA PHE A 12 0.24 20.17 15.13
C PHE A 12 1.34 20.83 14.29
N LEU A 13 2.54 20.25 14.30
CA LEU A 13 3.65 20.76 13.48
C LEU A 13 3.36 20.74 11.96
N PRO A 14 2.86 19.67 11.37
CA PRO A 14 2.42 19.68 9.97
C PRO A 14 1.36 20.76 9.67
N ILE A 15 0.39 20.95 10.54
CA ILE A 15 -0.63 22.00 10.38
C ILE A 15 0.03 23.39 10.36
N LEU A 16 0.92 23.68 11.29
CA LEU A 16 1.65 24.96 11.33
C LEU A 16 2.50 25.16 10.07
N CYS A 17 3.14 24.11 9.57
CA CYS A 17 3.91 24.15 8.31
C CYS A 17 3.04 24.51 7.11
N VAL A 18 1.85 23.92 6.99
CA VAL A 18 0.88 24.24 5.93
C VAL A 18 0.41 25.68 6.05
N LEU A 19 0.02 26.14 7.23
CA LEU A 19 -0.40 27.53 7.47
C LEU A 19 0.72 28.53 7.14
N ARG A 20 1.95 28.21 7.51
CA ARG A 20 3.12 29.03 7.16
C ARG A 20 3.36 29.06 5.65
N ALA A 21 3.23 27.93 4.97
CA ALA A 21 3.35 27.88 3.51
C ALA A 21 2.29 28.75 2.83
N CYS A 22 1.04 28.70 3.28
CA CYS A 22 -0.03 29.58 2.82
C CYS A 22 0.33 31.05 2.99
N GLN A 23 0.81 31.43 4.18
CA GLN A 23 1.20 32.81 4.49
C GLN A 23 2.34 33.31 3.59
N VAL A 24 3.39 32.51 3.41
CA VAL A 24 4.57 32.88 2.62
C VAL A 24 4.25 32.97 1.13
N SER A 25 3.41 32.07 0.62
CA SER A 25 3.02 32.04 -0.80
C SER A 25 1.83 32.94 -1.14
N SER A 26 1.16 33.51 -0.11
CA SER A 26 -0.10 34.24 -0.28
C SER A 26 -1.19 33.41 -0.95
N LYS A 27 -1.20 32.08 -0.70
CA LYS A 27 -2.16 31.12 -1.24
C LYS A 27 -3.05 30.56 -0.14
N GLN A 28 -4.24 30.10 -0.53
CA GLN A 28 -5.08 29.29 0.37
C GLN A 28 -4.63 27.82 0.38
N VAL A 29 -5.06 27.06 1.38
CA VAL A 29 -4.74 25.64 1.49
C VAL A 29 -5.18 24.87 0.23
N VAL A 30 -6.35 25.20 -0.31
CA VAL A 30 -6.88 24.56 -1.52
C VAL A 30 -6.00 24.79 -2.75
N ASP A 31 -5.38 25.97 -2.85
CA ASP A 31 -4.46 26.28 -3.94
C ASP A 31 -3.17 25.46 -3.85
N LEU A 32 -2.62 25.35 -2.63
CA LEU A 32 -1.45 24.50 -2.38
C LEU A 32 -1.74 23.01 -2.60
N MET A 33 -2.92 22.55 -2.24
CA MET A 33 -3.34 21.17 -2.52
C MET A 33 -3.45 20.91 -4.03
N GLY A 34 -3.89 21.88 -4.81
CA GLY A 34 -3.96 21.78 -6.27
C GLY A 34 -2.60 21.67 -6.97
N GLU A 35 -1.50 22.06 -6.30
CA GLU A 35 -0.13 21.94 -6.81
C GLU A 35 0.48 20.57 -6.55
N LEU A 36 -0.11 19.77 -5.65
CA LEU A 36 0.36 18.43 -5.36
C LEU A 36 -0.01 17.45 -6.48
N PRO A 37 0.82 16.42 -6.72
CA PRO A 37 0.43 15.36 -7.62
C PRO A 37 -0.92 14.76 -7.23
N ALA A 38 -1.80 14.56 -8.22
CA ALA A 38 -3.12 13.99 -8.00
C ALA A 38 -3.02 12.61 -7.32
N ARG A 39 -3.49 12.53 -6.07
CA ARG A 39 -3.51 11.32 -5.25
C ARG A 39 -4.80 11.30 -4.44
N PHE A 40 -5.68 10.37 -4.79
CA PHE A 40 -6.99 10.22 -4.16
C PHE A 40 -7.03 8.92 -3.39
N GLY A 41 -7.41 9.00 -2.12
CA GLY A 41 -7.51 7.85 -1.22
C GLY A 41 -8.95 7.43 -1.00
N LYS A 42 -9.19 6.13 -0.91
CA LYS A 42 -10.44 5.54 -0.43
C LYS A 42 -10.12 4.37 0.46
N ALA A 43 -10.90 4.20 1.51
CA ALA A 43 -10.80 3.06 2.41
C ALA A 43 -12.14 2.35 2.53
N GLY A 44 -12.08 1.06 2.84
CA GLY A 44 -13.23 0.25 3.19
C GLY A 44 -12.80 -0.97 4.00
N LEU A 45 -13.75 -1.74 4.49
CA LEU A 45 -13.47 -2.92 5.31
C LEU A 45 -14.52 -4.00 5.09
N ILE A 46 -14.14 -5.24 5.37
CA ILE A 46 -15.04 -6.38 5.51
C ILE A 46 -15.12 -6.69 7.00
N ASP A 47 -16.35 -6.67 7.53
CA ASP A 47 -16.67 -7.14 8.87
C ASP A 47 -16.72 -8.68 8.93
N ALA A 48 -16.59 -9.22 10.14
CA ALA A 48 -16.65 -10.65 10.39
C ALA A 48 -15.62 -11.46 9.56
N PHE A 49 -14.45 -10.87 9.31
CA PHE A 49 -13.33 -11.57 8.67
C PHE A 49 -12.44 -12.17 9.76
N PRO A 50 -12.31 -13.51 9.86
CA PRO A 50 -11.58 -14.15 10.95
C PRO A 50 -10.13 -13.68 11.02
N GLN A 51 -9.64 -13.39 12.24
CA GLN A 51 -8.25 -12.92 12.40
C GLN A 51 -7.21 -13.95 11.94
N ALA A 52 -7.52 -15.25 12.07
CA ALA A 52 -6.63 -16.30 11.57
C ALA A 52 -6.51 -16.21 10.03
N ALA A 53 -7.64 -16.09 9.32
CA ALA A 53 -7.65 -15.93 7.86
C ALA A 53 -6.93 -14.63 7.42
N SER A 54 -7.11 -13.53 8.16
CA SER A 54 -6.36 -12.30 7.89
C SER A 54 -4.85 -12.49 8.02
N ARG A 55 -4.40 -13.20 9.04
CA ARG A 55 -2.97 -13.49 9.23
C ARG A 55 -2.43 -14.40 8.14
N SER A 56 -3.14 -15.47 7.79
CA SER A 56 -2.75 -16.37 6.70
C SER A 56 -2.65 -15.63 5.37
N LEU A 57 -3.60 -14.73 5.08
CA LEU A 57 -3.59 -13.91 3.89
C LEU A 57 -2.36 -13.02 3.83
N ILE A 58 -2.01 -12.30 4.91
CA ILE A 58 -0.80 -11.46 4.95
C ILE A 58 0.47 -12.32 4.80
N GLN A 59 0.51 -13.44 5.50
CA GLN A 59 1.65 -14.34 5.48
C GLN A 59 1.92 -14.93 4.09
N ARG A 60 0.88 -15.25 3.33
CA ARG A 60 0.98 -15.72 1.94
C ARG A 60 1.78 -14.76 1.05
N TRP A 61 1.60 -13.46 1.23
CA TRP A 61 2.26 -12.43 0.41
C TRP A 61 3.59 -11.94 0.97
N THR A 62 4.00 -12.42 2.15
CA THR A 62 5.22 -12.00 2.82
C THR A 62 6.32 -13.03 2.58
N PRO A 63 7.40 -12.69 1.86
CA PRO A 63 8.54 -13.59 1.70
C PRO A 63 9.13 -13.98 3.06
N PRO A 64 9.65 -15.21 3.23
CA PRO A 64 10.28 -15.65 4.48
C PRO A 64 11.70 -15.07 4.64
N LEU A 65 11.84 -13.76 4.49
CA LEU A 65 13.08 -13.00 4.63
C LEU A 65 13.00 -12.18 5.92
N ASP A 66 13.85 -12.52 6.89
CA ASP A 66 13.83 -11.88 8.20
C ASP A 66 14.03 -10.37 8.09
N GLN A 67 13.23 -9.60 8.85
CA GLN A 67 13.25 -8.13 8.89
C GLN A 67 13.00 -7.42 7.54
N LEU A 68 12.55 -8.12 6.49
CA LEU A 68 12.19 -7.47 5.24
C LEU A 68 10.96 -6.56 5.47
N VAL A 69 11.10 -5.29 5.10
CA VAL A 69 9.99 -4.32 5.18
C VAL A 69 9.49 -3.85 3.82
N ASP A 70 10.32 -4.01 2.78
CA ASP A 70 10.00 -3.46 1.45
C ASP A 70 10.89 -4.11 0.41
N TRP A 71 10.37 -4.35 -0.78
CA TRP A 71 11.20 -4.59 -1.95
C TRP A 71 10.70 -3.76 -3.13
N ARG A 72 11.62 -3.45 -4.07
CA ARG A 72 11.35 -2.62 -5.24
C ARG A 72 12.06 -3.14 -6.47
N TRP A 73 11.34 -3.15 -7.59
CA TRP A 73 11.97 -3.25 -8.90
C TRP A 73 12.72 -1.96 -9.23
N HIS A 74 13.98 -2.08 -9.59
CA HIS A 74 14.76 -1.00 -10.15
C HIS A 74 15.42 -1.48 -11.44
N LYS A 75 14.87 -1.08 -12.61
CA LYS A 75 15.28 -1.58 -13.93
C LYS A 75 15.15 -3.11 -14.03
N GLN A 76 16.25 -3.85 -13.92
CA GLN A 76 16.32 -5.31 -14.01
C GLN A 76 16.66 -5.99 -12.67
N THR A 77 16.84 -5.23 -11.61
CA THR A 77 17.19 -5.75 -10.29
C THR A 77 16.09 -5.50 -9.28
N ILE A 78 16.06 -6.30 -8.23
CA ILE A 78 15.17 -6.12 -7.08
C ILE A 78 16.02 -5.66 -5.91
N THR A 79 15.67 -4.52 -5.32
CA THR A 79 16.30 -4.04 -4.09
C THR A 79 15.42 -4.40 -2.90
N LEU A 80 16.00 -5.08 -1.93
CA LEU A 80 15.40 -5.44 -0.64
C LEU A 80 15.75 -4.37 0.39
N HIS A 81 14.77 -3.97 1.21
CA HIS A 81 14.94 -3.01 2.29
C HIS A 81 14.52 -3.64 3.62
N PHE A 82 15.33 -3.49 4.66
CA PHE A 82 15.16 -4.13 5.96
C PHE A 82 14.83 -3.11 7.07
N ALA A 83 14.30 -3.59 8.19
CA ALA A 83 13.78 -2.75 9.28
C ALA A 83 14.82 -1.79 9.88
N HIS A 84 16.10 -2.14 9.86
CA HIS A 84 17.19 -1.32 10.40
C HIS A 84 17.75 -0.29 9.41
N GLY A 85 17.12 -0.14 8.27
CA GLY A 85 17.52 0.81 7.23
C GLY A 85 18.51 0.25 6.21
N ASP A 86 18.97 -0.97 6.40
CA ASP A 86 19.84 -1.66 5.45
C ASP A 86 19.09 -1.99 4.17
N HIS A 87 19.81 -2.03 3.06
CA HIS A 87 19.28 -2.45 1.76
C HIS A 87 20.35 -3.16 0.95
N ARG A 88 19.93 -4.09 0.12
CA ARG A 88 20.80 -4.82 -0.81
C ARG A 88 20.00 -5.28 -2.04
N GLU A 89 20.71 -5.70 -3.08
CA GLU A 89 20.07 -6.43 -4.16
C GLU A 89 19.66 -7.84 -3.72
N ALA A 90 18.55 -8.32 -4.27
CA ALA A 90 18.11 -9.70 -4.11
C ALA A 90 19.08 -10.63 -4.84
N ASP A 91 19.38 -11.77 -4.24
CA ASP A 91 20.04 -12.84 -4.96
C ASP A 91 19.09 -13.54 -5.95
N HIS A 92 19.60 -14.55 -6.65
CA HIS A 92 18.83 -15.24 -7.68
C HIS A 92 17.55 -15.92 -7.13
N ASP A 93 17.67 -16.61 -6.01
CA ASP A 93 16.56 -17.38 -5.42
C ASP A 93 15.50 -16.43 -4.82
N GLU A 94 15.93 -15.36 -4.18
CA GLU A 94 15.08 -14.30 -3.67
C GLU A 94 14.33 -13.58 -4.81
N ALA A 95 15.01 -13.32 -5.93
CA ALA A 95 14.39 -12.71 -7.09
C ALA A 95 13.33 -13.62 -7.73
N LEU A 96 13.58 -14.93 -7.82
CA LEU A 96 12.61 -15.92 -8.28
C LEU A 96 11.40 -16.00 -7.33
N LEU A 97 11.63 -16.00 -6.03
CA LEU A 97 10.57 -16.00 -5.03
C LEU A 97 9.66 -14.76 -5.18
N ILE A 98 10.23 -13.58 -5.31
CA ILE A 98 9.48 -12.34 -5.49
C ILE A 98 8.72 -12.34 -6.82
N ALA A 99 9.33 -12.83 -7.90
CA ALA A 99 8.67 -12.97 -9.19
C ALA A 99 7.44 -13.89 -9.08
N HIS A 100 7.57 -15.03 -8.41
CA HIS A 100 6.46 -15.95 -8.17
C HIS A 100 5.33 -15.30 -7.35
N LEU A 101 5.66 -14.56 -6.28
CA LEU A 101 4.66 -13.82 -5.50
C LEU A 101 3.92 -12.75 -6.35
N CYS A 102 4.63 -12.09 -7.26
CA CYS A 102 4.01 -11.15 -8.20
C CYS A 102 3.08 -11.85 -9.20
N GLU A 103 3.45 -13.01 -9.72
CA GLU A 103 2.62 -13.82 -10.62
C GLU A 103 1.34 -14.29 -9.91
N GLU A 104 1.47 -14.79 -8.68
CA GLU A 104 0.32 -15.14 -7.85
C GLU A 104 -0.60 -13.94 -7.58
N ALA A 105 -0.04 -12.79 -7.24
CA ALA A 105 -0.81 -11.59 -6.97
C ALA A 105 -1.51 -11.05 -8.24
N ALA A 106 -0.91 -11.20 -9.42
CA ALA A 106 -1.50 -10.79 -10.69
C ALA A 106 -2.79 -11.56 -11.05
N ARG A 107 -3.03 -12.72 -10.44
CA ARG A 107 -4.31 -13.46 -10.58
C ARG A 107 -5.48 -12.69 -9.93
N PHE A 108 -5.20 -11.83 -8.97
CA PHE A 108 -6.18 -11.01 -8.26
C PHE A 108 -6.18 -9.56 -8.75
N PHE A 109 -5.01 -9.01 -9.02
CA PHE A 109 -4.83 -7.65 -9.53
C PHE A 109 -4.64 -7.69 -11.04
N THR A 110 -5.74 -7.94 -11.77
CA THR A 110 -5.67 -8.19 -13.22
C THR A 110 -5.70 -6.89 -14.03
N PRO A 111 -5.16 -6.91 -15.27
CA PRO A 111 -5.28 -5.78 -16.21
C PRO A 111 -6.73 -5.41 -16.54
N GLU A 112 -7.63 -6.40 -16.61
CA GLU A 112 -9.07 -6.20 -16.88
C GLU A 112 -9.73 -5.42 -15.75
N ALA A 113 -9.28 -5.61 -14.51
CA ALA A 113 -9.68 -4.80 -13.35
C ALA A 113 -8.95 -3.45 -13.29
N GLY A 114 -8.10 -3.15 -14.28
CA GLY A 114 -7.37 -1.90 -14.42
C GLY A 114 -6.11 -1.79 -13.56
N TYR A 115 -5.55 -2.92 -13.09
CA TYR A 115 -4.28 -2.92 -12.38
C TYR A 115 -3.11 -3.06 -13.36
N GLY A 116 -2.03 -2.35 -13.07
CA GLY A 116 -0.77 -2.49 -13.79
C GLY A 116 0.15 -3.55 -13.17
N THR A 117 1.41 -3.54 -13.59
CA THR A 117 2.44 -4.42 -13.04
C THR A 117 2.82 -4.01 -11.61
N ILE A 118 2.98 -4.99 -10.72
CA ILE A 118 3.48 -4.76 -9.36
C ILE A 118 4.96 -4.41 -9.44
N THR A 119 5.31 -3.23 -8.92
CA THR A 119 6.68 -2.71 -8.92
C THR A 119 7.31 -2.68 -7.53
N ARG A 120 6.50 -2.85 -6.50
CA ARG A 120 6.94 -2.80 -5.11
C ARG A 120 5.89 -3.45 -4.21
N ILE A 121 6.32 -4.14 -3.15
CA ILE A 121 5.46 -4.49 -2.01
C ILE A 121 6.13 -4.02 -0.72
N ASN A 122 5.32 -3.43 0.18
CA ASN A 122 5.76 -3.02 1.52
C ASN A 122 4.97 -3.78 2.59
N TYR A 123 5.66 -4.23 3.64
CA TYR A 123 5.16 -5.13 4.68
C TYR A 123 5.04 -4.51 6.08
N MET A 124 5.29 -3.21 6.24
CA MET A 124 5.34 -2.58 7.57
C MET A 124 4.03 -2.63 8.35
N ASP A 125 2.88 -2.65 7.67
CA ASP A 125 1.56 -2.65 8.31
C ASP A 125 0.55 -3.39 7.41
N GLY A 126 0.66 -4.70 7.36
CA GLY A 126 -0.05 -5.53 6.39
C GLY A 126 0.72 -5.66 5.07
N VAL A 127 0.04 -5.78 3.94
CA VAL A 127 0.66 -5.89 2.61
C VAL A 127 0.18 -4.76 1.71
N ARG A 128 1.12 -3.97 1.21
CA ARG A 128 0.84 -2.82 0.35
C ARG A 128 1.50 -2.99 -1.01
N PHE A 129 0.69 -3.20 -2.02
CA PHE A 129 1.08 -3.35 -3.43
C PHE A 129 1.14 -1.99 -4.12
N TYR A 130 2.21 -1.75 -4.86
CA TYR A 130 2.40 -0.56 -5.68
C TYR A 130 2.49 -0.98 -7.14
N PHE A 131 1.72 -0.33 -7.99
CA PHE A 131 1.64 -0.62 -9.42
C PHE A 131 2.36 0.44 -10.26
N ASP A 132 2.82 0.07 -11.44
CA ASP A 132 3.46 0.99 -12.41
C ASP A 132 2.50 2.11 -12.87
N SER A 133 1.18 1.87 -12.85
CA SER A 133 0.15 2.90 -13.04
C SER A 133 0.23 4.03 -12.00
N GLY A 134 0.88 3.78 -10.87
CA GLY A 134 0.91 4.60 -9.67
C GLY A 134 -0.25 4.32 -8.70
N ASP A 135 -1.13 3.37 -8.99
CA ASP A 135 -2.14 2.90 -8.03
C ASP A 135 -1.48 2.17 -6.87
N ILE A 136 -2.13 2.19 -5.72
CA ILE A 136 -1.71 1.48 -4.51
C ILE A 136 -2.91 0.73 -3.95
N ALA A 137 -2.74 -0.58 -3.67
CA ALA A 137 -3.68 -1.41 -2.95
C ALA A 137 -3.03 -1.85 -1.63
N HIS A 138 -3.65 -1.55 -0.50
CA HIS A 138 -3.11 -1.89 0.81
C HIS A 138 -4.13 -2.72 1.60
N ILE A 139 -3.75 -3.94 1.92
CA ILE A 139 -4.53 -4.90 2.71
C ILE A 139 -3.97 -4.92 4.13
N ARG A 140 -4.83 -4.66 5.10
CA ARG A 140 -4.43 -4.55 6.51
C ARG A 140 -5.42 -5.24 7.42
N PRO A 141 -5.01 -6.21 8.24
CA PRO A 141 -5.82 -6.76 9.31
C PRO A 141 -6.13 -5.69 10.36
N SER A 142 -7.30 -5.75 10.96
CA SER A 142 -7.56 -4.96 12.17
C SER A 142 -6.92 -5.62 13.38
N GLY A 143 -6.20 -4.82 14.20
CA GLY A 143 -5.60 -5.32 15.45
C GLY A 143 -6.64 -5.65 16.53
N ASN A 144 -7.82 -4.99 16.51
CA ASN A 144 -8.77 -4.99 17.62
C ASN A 144 -10.12 -5.64 17.29
N ALA A 145 -10.39 -5.98 16.03
CA ALA A 145 -11.66 -6.53 15.59
C ALA A 145 -11.45 -7.57 14.48
N PRO A 146 -12.38 -8.52 14.29
CA PRO A 146 -12.35 -9.47 13.18
C PRO A 146 -12.72 -8.77 11.86
N GLN A 147 -11.84 -7.89 11.39
CA GLN A 147 -12.03 -7.06 10.21
C GLN A 147 -10.79 -7.10 9.32
N LEU A 148 -11.00 -7.11 8.02
CA LEU A 148 -9.96 -6.91 7.03
C LEU A 148 -10.22 -5.57 6.31
N ARG A 149 -9.23 -4.70 6.30
CA ARG A 149 -9.30 -3.36 5.71
C ARG A 149 -8.59 -3.31 4.37
N PHE A 150 -9.16 -2.55 3.46
CA PHE A 150 -8.55 -2.25 2.17
C PHE A 150 -8.47 -0.74 1.98
N TYR A 151 -7.29 -0.27 1.61
CA TYR A 151 -7.04 1.13 1.29
C TYR A 151 -6.55 1.22 -0.16
N ALA A 152 -7.19 2.06 -0.94
CA ALA A 152 -6.77 2.37 -2.30
C ALA A 152 -6.23 3.79 -2.38
N VAL A 153 -5.18 3.99 -3.16
CA VAL A 153 -4.73 5.32 -3.60
C VAL A 153 -4.57 5.28 -5.11
N ALA A 154 -5.13 6.26 -5.81
CA ALA A 154 -5.11 6.32 -7.27
C ALA A 154 -4.99 7.76 -7.79
N LYS A 155 -4.82 7.92 -9.11
CA LYS A 155 -4.75 9.23 -9.78
C LYS A 155 -6.10 9.94 -9.89
N SER A 156 -7.21 9.25 -9.62
CA SER A 156 -8.55 9.84 -9.58
C SER A 156 -9.38 9.27 -8.45
N GLN A 157 -10.33 10.06 -7.96
CA GLN A 157 -11.29 9.63 -6.93
C GLN A 157 -12.12 8.44 -7.41
N GLN A 158 -12.59 8.49 -8.65
CA GLN A 158 -13.36 7.41 -9.27
C GLN A 158 -12.61 6.08 -9.26
N ARG A 159 -11.31 6.09 -9.62
CA ARG A 159 -10.47 4.89 -9.61
C ARG A 159 -10.28 4.35 -8.20
N ALA A 160 -9.97 5.20 -7.22
CA ALA A 160 -9.81 4.76 -5.82
C ALA A 160 -11.11 4.13 -5.28
N GLU A 161 -12.27 4.71 -5.60
CA GLU A 161 -13.58 4.16 -5.23
C GLU A 161 -13.87 2.84 -5.93
N GLN A 162 -13.53 2.71 -7.22
CA GLN A 162 -13.68 1.46 -7.96
C GLN A 162 -12.85 0.34 -7.33
N MET A 163 -11.56 0.60 -7.04
CA MET A 163 -10.67 -0.37 -6.39
C MET A 163 -11.25 -0.88 -5.05
N VAL A 164 -11.83 0.02 -4.26
CA VAL A 164 -12.46 -0.36 -2.97
C VAL A 164 -13.74 -1.15 -3.20
N ARG A 165 -14.61 -0.75 -4.13
CA ARG A 165 -15.83 -1.51 -4.47
C ARG A 165 -15.50 -2.94 -4.89
N ASP A 166 -14.55 -3.10 -5.80
CA ASP A 166 -14.15 -4.41 -6.33
C ASP A 166 -13.49 -5.27 -5.25
N ALA A 167 -12.70 -4.64 -4.37
CA ALA A 167 -12.05 -5.36 -3.28
C ALA A 167 -13.05 -5.89 -2.23
N LEU A 168 -14.12 -5.15 -1.97
CA LEU A 168 -15.12 -5.45 -0.92
C LEU A 168 -16.38 -6.12 -1.45
N ALA A 169 -16.50 -6.35 -2.76
CA ALA A 169 -17.69 -6.95 -3.35
C ALA A 169 -18.02 -8.32 -2.72
N GLU A 170 -19.27 -8.54 -2.41
CA GLU A 170 -19.76 -9.82 -1.88
C GLU A 170 -20.52 -10.58 -2.98
N PRO A 171 -20.40 -11.91 -3.04
CA PRO A 171 -19.60 -12.80 -2.18
C PRO A 171 -18.16 -13.04 -2.71
N SER A 172 -17.78 -12.51 -3.86
CA SER A 172 -16.58 -12.89 -4.62
C SER A 172 -15.64 -11.73 -4.94
N GLY A 173 -15.65 -10.67 -4.13
CA GLY A 173 -14.68 -9.58 -4.27
C GLY A 173 -13.24 -10.03 -4.00
N LEU A 174 -12.29 -9.20 -4.39
CA LEU A 174 -10.85 -9.50 -4.33
C LEU A 174 -10.41 -10.03 -2.97
N LEU A 175 -10.84 -9.40 -1.86
CA LEU A 175 -10.44 -9.85 -0.52
C LEU A 175 -11.05 -11.21 -0.14
N ARG A 176 -12.30 -11.49 -0.56
CA ARG A 176 -12.92 -12.80 -0.33
C ARG A 176 -12.24 -13.89 -1.15
N SER A 177 -11.94 -13.62 -2.42
CA SER A 177 -11.23 -14.56 -3.30
C SER A 177 -9.83 -14.88 -2.77
N MET A 178 -9.08 -13.87 -2.32
CA MET A 178 -7.78 -14.08 -1.69
C MET A 178 -7.86 -14.91 -0.39
N GLY A 179 -8.92 -14.74 0.39
CA GLY A 179 -9.13 -15.46 1.66
C GLY A 179 -9.62 -16.89 1.49
N LEU A 180 -10.25 -17.24 0.36
CA LEU A 180 -10.74 -18.58 0.09
C LEU A 180 -9.65 -19.53 -0.45
N GLU A 181 -8.60 -18.99 -1.03
CA GLU A 181 -7.46 -19.75 -1.58
C GLU A 181 -6.32 -19.92 -0.55
N SER A 182 -6.52 -19.49 0.71
CA SER A 182 -5.51 -19.55 1.79
C SER A 182 -5.63 -20.79 2.67
#